data_b8579d8bbc6dab2ef67ede299554e95b
#
_entry.id   b8579d8bbc6dab2ef67ede299554e95b
#
_cell.length_a   1.000
_cell.length_b   1.000
_cell.length_c   1.000
_cell.angle_alpha   90.00
_cell.angle_beta   90.00
_cell.angle_gamma   90.00
#
_symmetry.space_group_name_H-M   'P 1'
#
loop_
_entity.id
_entity.type
_entity.pdbx_description
1 polymer ?
#
loop_
_entity_poly.entity_id
_entity_poly.type
_entity_poly.pdbx_seq_one_letter_code
_entity_poly.pdbx_strand_id
1 'polypeptide(L)'
;MPQEAIQQGSTQPETTKPDKYSISTAEALREGYSVPEPVPETMSCKYCGRKLEYYGLVSPVAPRHVIMWKSRPERCTCSEAQDFWKDWDAKEEARKAAEAKQKAREEEMQRFRSMMERSGMKARFQNRRFENFVQDTQGRRQAYTQAKKYADNFQRMRPVKNDRNHVTPPEIERNGLFMAGGYGTGKTHLAAAIANQLISEGTACICMTMIDLLDRIRETYKAAGSDVDEAYILSQYEDVPLLIIDDIGSEQPTEWGVSKIFAIINARYEGYMPTIITTNYSGPELVQRMTPESGDSRNAEKTLDRLKETCVGIDMTWESWRVK
;
A
#
# COMPACT_ATOMS: atom_id res chain seq x y z
N MET A 1 13.07 35.34 7.05
CA MET A 1 13.12 33.91 7.33
C MET A 1 13.82 33.28 6.15
N PRO A 2 15.04 32.70 6.28
CA PRO A 2 15.80 32.27 5.13
C PRO A 2 15.35 30.85 4.69
N GLN A 3 15.21 30.71 3.38
CA GLN A 3 15.02 29.46 2.68
C GLN A 3 16.34 28.66 2.76
N GLU A 4 16.33 27.52 3.39
CA GLU A 4 17.42 26.55 3.32
C GLU A 4 17.39 25.85 1.95
N ALA A 5 18.37 26.19 1.14
CA ALA A 5 18.65 25.53 -0.11
C ALA A 5 19.16 24.11 0.16
N ILE A 6 18.43 23.10 -0.31
CA ILE A 6 18.90 21.73 -0.39
C ILE A 6 20.07 21.72 -1.37
N GLN A 7 21.29 21.58 -0.86
CA GLN A 7 22.48 21.33 -1.67
C GLN A 7 22.33 19.99 -2.37
N GLN A 8 22.10 20.05 -3.68
CA GLN A 8 22.29 18.91 -4.57
C GLN A 8 23.78 18.54 -4.52
N GLY A 9 24.08 17.41 -3.92
CA GLY A 9 25.40 16.82 -3.96
C GLY A 9 25.79 16.50 -5.40
N SER A 10 26.64 17.31 -5.97
CA SER A 10 27.33 17.02 -7.23
C SER A 10 28.24 15.81 -7.01
N THR A 11 27.81 14.65 -7.45
CA THR A 11 28.69 13.49 -7.63
C THR A 11 29.69 13.82 -8.74
N GLN A 12 30.87 14.24 -8.35
CA GLN A 12 32.01 14.33 -9.26
C GLN A 12 32.24 12.95 -9.89
N PRO A 13 32.59 12.87 -11.19
CA PRO A 13 32.92 11.59 -11.80
C PRO A 13 34.11 10.99 -11.02
N GLU A 14 33.95 9.75 -10.55
CA GLU A 14 35.01 9.00 -9.87
C GLU A 14 36.23 8.99 -10.75
N THR A 15 37.14 9.91 -10.46
CA THR A 15 38.50 9.84 -10.99
C THR A 15 39.09 8.54 -10.45
N THR A 16 39.55 7.66 -11.34
CA THR A 16 40.16 6.37 -11.07
C THR A 16 41.55 6.52 -10.38
N LYS A 17 41.63 7.29 -9.30
CA LYS A 17 42.73 7.16 -8.34
C LYS A 17 42.47 5.92 -7.52
N PRO A 18 43.48 5.06 -7.35
CA PRO A 18 43.30 3.88 -6.55
C PRO A 18 42.87 4.27 -5.13
N ASP A 19 41.80 3.66 -4.65
CA ASP A 19 41.41 3.78 -3.24
C ASP A 19 42.59 3.39 -2.36
N LYS A 20 42.68 3.96 -1.15
CA LYS A 20 43.75 3.69 -0.18
C LYS A 20 44.03 2.19 0.04
N TYR A 21 43.07 1.35 -0.32
CA TYR A 21 43.15 -0.12 -0.17
C TYR A 21 43.08 -0.83 -1.53
N SER A 22 43.54 -0.22 -2.61
CA SER A 22 43.63 -0.87 -3.91
C SER A 22 45.09 -0.93 -4.40
N ILE A 23 45.45 -2.05 -5.03
CA ILE A 23 46.78 -2.32 -5.58
C ILE A 23 46.65 -2.78 -7.03
N SER A 24 47.58 -2.38 -7.90
CA SER A 24 47.57 -2.87 -9.29
C SER A 24 48.04 -4.32 -9.37
N THR A 25 47.68 -5.03 -10.45
CA THR A 25 48.11 -6.41 -10.70
C THR A 25 49.64 -6.52 -10.70
N ALA A 26 50.34 -5.60 -11.38
CA ALA A 26 51.81 -5.59 -11.44
C ALA A 26 52.45 -5.36 -10.07
N GLU A 27 51.89 -4.46 -9.28
CA GLU A 27 52.41 -4.14 -7.94
C GLU A 27 52.14 -5.28 -6.96
N ALA A 28 50.95 -5.88 -6.96
CA ALA A 28 50.61 -7.00 -6.11
C ALA A 28 51.51 -8.22 -6.30
N LEU A 29 51.81 -8.54 -7.57
CA LEU A 29 52.74 -9.64 -7.89
C LEU A 29 54.19 -9.32 -7.52
N ARG A 30 54.63 -8.07 -7.73
CA ARG A 30 55.97 -7.64 -7.38
C ARG A 30 56.23 -7.65 -5.86
N GLU A 31 55.23 -7.26 -5.09
CA GLU A 31 55.33 -7.16 -3.62
C GLU A 31 54.96 -8.47 -2.90
N GLY A 32 54.65 -9.53 -3.64
CA GLY A 32 54.38 -10.86 -3.08
C GLY A 32 53.05 -10.98 -2.29
N TYR A 33 52.03 -10.22 -2.68
CA TYR A 33 50.70 -10.39 -2.11
C TYR A 33 50.13 -11.77 -2.48
N SER A 34 49.43 -12.39 -1.57
CA SER A 34 48.55 -13.50 -1.92
C SER A 34 47.38 -12.98 -2.77
N VAL A 35 47.20 -13.51 -3.97
CA VAL A 35 46.22 -13.03 -4.94
C VAL A 35 45.23 -14.11 -5.32
N PRO A 36 43.95 -13.76 -5.54
CA PRO A 36 42.95 -14.70 -6.03
C PRO A 36 43.19 -15.03 -7.51
N GLU A 37 43.02 -16.29 -7.89
CA GLU A 37 43.05 -16.72 -9.28
C GLU A 37 41.68 -16.74 -9.92
N PRO A 38 41.55 -16.49 -11.23
CA PRO A 38 42.63 -16.15 -12.14
C PRO A 38 43.09 -14.68 -11.97
N VAL A 39 44.42 -14.45 -12.09
CA VAL A 39 44.96 -13.09 -12.15
C VAL A 39 44.61 -12.47 -13.50
N PRO A 40 43.98 -11.28 -13.55
CA PRO A 40 43.59 -10.65 -14.81
C PRO A 40 44.80 -10.31 -15.68
N GLU A 41 44.73 -10.65 -16.94
CA GLU A 41 45.74 -10.26 -17.92
C GLU A 41 45.68 -8.77 -18.23
N THR A 42 46.85 -8.13 -18.39
CA THR A 42 46.90 -6.71 -18.78
C THR A 42 46.27 -6.49 -20.16
N MET A 43 45.40 -5.54 -20.26
CA MET A 43 44.80 -5.14 -21.52
C MET A 43 45.52 -3.94 -22.13
N SER A 44 45.38 -3.75 -23.43
CA SER A 44 45.85 -2.54 -24.10
C SER A 44 44.69 -1.66 -24.52
N CYS A 45 44.85 -0.35 -24.35
CA CYS A 45 43.88 0.62 -24.86
C CYS A 45 43.78 0.48 -26.38
N LYS A 46 42.56 0.28 -26.88
CA LYS A 46 42.32 0.11 -28.32
C LYS A 46 42.58 1.38 -29.16
N TYR A 47 42.69 2.52 -28.51
CA TYR A 47 42.89 3.80 -29.20
C TYR A 47 44.38 4.22 -29.24
N CYS A 48 45.10 4.13 -28.12
CA CYS A 48 46.49 4.62 -28.03
C CYS A 48 47.52 3.51 -27.72
N GLY A 49 47.09 2.26 -27.55
CA GLY A 49 47.99 1.13 -27.27
C GLY A 49 48.55 1.06 -25.85
N ARG A 50 48.29 2.05 -24.97
CA ARG A 50 48.77 2.04 -23.59
C ARG A 50 48.29 0.77 -22.87
N LYS A 51 49.15 0.11 -22.14
CA LYS A 51 48.81 -1.00 -21.24
C LYS A 51 47.98 -0.49 -20.06
N LEU A 52 46.89 -1.18 -19.79
CA LEU A 52 45.90 -0.88 -18.73
C LEU A 52 45.97 -2.00 -17.69
N GLU A 53 46.12 -1.62 -16.44
CA GLU A 53 46.21 -2.56 -15.34
C GLU A 53 44.84 -2.77 -14.66
N TYR A 54 44.66 -3.92 -14.04
CA TYR A 54 43.57 -4.18 -13.14
C TYR A 54 43.96 -3.81 -11.72
N TYR A 55 43.02 -3.39 -10.92
CA TYR A 55 43.19 -3.10 -9.50
C TYR A 55 42.43 -4.11 -8.64
N GLY A 56 43.07 -4.57 -7.57
CA GLY A 56 42.48 -5.45 -6.57
C GLY A 56 42.27 -4.72 -5.25
N LEU A 57 41.21 -5.11 -4.52
CA LEU A 57 40.99 -4.65 -3.15
C LEU A 57 41.90 -5.42 -2.19
N VAL A 58 42.68 -4.72 -1.36
CA VAL A 58 43.62 -5.29 -0.39
C VAL A 58 42.97 -5.37 0.98
N SER A 59 43.15 -6.48 1.67
CA SER A 59 42.78 -6.62 3.08
C SER A 59 43.53 -5.63 3.95
N PRO A 60 42.86 -4.85 4.81
CA PRO A 60 43.50 -3.96 5.76
C PRO A 60 44.20 -4.70 6.92
N VAL A 61 43.97 -6.02 7.04
CA VAL A 61 44.46 -6.88 8.13
C VAL A 61 45.49 -7.85 7.59
N ALA A 62 46.59 -8.04 8.32
CA ALA A 62 47.63 -9.03 7.96
C ALA A 62 47.10 -10.48 8.04
N PRO A 63 47.56 -11.40 7.18
CA PRO A 63 48.55 -11.21 6.12
C PRO A 63 48.04 -10.42 4.93
N ARG A 64 48.92 -9.66 4.27
CA ARG A 64 48.56 -8.86 3.08
C ARG A 64 48.14 -9.76 1.93
N HIS A 65 46.83 -9.66 1.55
CA HIS A 65 46.28 -10.39 0.41
C HIS A 65 45.29 -9.52 -0.37
N VAL A 66 45.19 -9.80 -1.64
CA VAL A 66 44.15 -9.22 -2.49
C VAL A 66 42.86 -10.02 -2.31
N ILE A 67 41.78 -9.36 -1.90
CA ILE A 67 40.48 -10.00 -1.66
C ILE A 67 39.79 -10.38 -2.97
N MET A 68 39.80 -9.44 -3.92
CA MET A 68 39.20 -9.62 -5.25
C MET A 68 39.78 -8.61 -6.23
N TRP A 69 39.81 -8.98 -7.51
CA TRP A 69 40.13 -8.06 -8.59
C TRP A 69 38.89 -7.28 -9.02
N LYS A 70 39.05 -5.99 -9.36
CA LYS A 70 38.01 -5.23 -10.04
C LYS A 70 37.73 -5.89 -11.40
N SER A 71 36.49 -5.96 -11.81
CA SER A 71 36.08 -6.64 -13.05
C SER A 71 36.52 -5.94 -14.34
N ARG A 72 37.14 -4.75 -14.24
CA ARG A 72 37.59 -3.94 -15.36
C ARG A 72 38.93 -3.32 -15.06
N PRO A 73 39.77 -3.13 -16.11
CA PRO A 73 41.04 -2.42 -15.95
C PRO A 73 40.83 -0.93 -15.69
N GLU A 74 41.91 -0.23 -15.38
CA GLU A 74 41.92 1.23 -15.33
C GLU A 74 41.44 1.84 -16.65
N ARG A 75 40.85 3.03 -16.56
CA ARG A 75 40.42 3.76 -17.77
C ARG A 75 41.58 4.51 -18.39
N CYS A 76 41.77 4.35 -19.68
CA CYS A 76 42.79 5.13 -20.38
C CYS A 76 42.40 6.62 -20.42
N THR A 77 43.40 7.48 -20.27
CA THR A 77 43.23 8.94 -20.24
C THR A 77 43.45 9.64 -21.59
N CYS A 78 43.66 8.88 -22.72
CA CYS A 78 43.74 9.50 -24.06
C CYS A 78 42.35 10.06 -24.45
N SER A 79 42.32 11.09 -25.31
CA SER A 79 41.11 11.83 -25.67
C SER A 79 39.99 10.93 -26.19
N GLU A 80 40.30 10.07 -27.13
CA GLU A 80 39.32 9.12 -27.72
C GLU A 80 38.78 8.12 -26.71
N ALA A 81 39.60 7.65 -25.75
CA ALA A 81 39.11 6.81 -24.67
C ALA A 81 38.25 7.57 -23.69
N GLN A 82 38.52 8.82 -23.39
CA GLN A 82 37.70 9.66 -22.53
C GLN A 82 36.29 9.86 -23.12
N ASP A 83 36.21 10.16 -24.41
CA ASP A 83 34.91 10.31 -25.11
C ASP A 83 34.11 9.01 -25.10
N PHE A 84 34.79 7.88 -25.34
CA PHE A 84 34.15 6.56 -25.23
C PHE A 84 33.60 6.28 -23.84
N TRP A 85 34.40 6.56 -22.77
CA TRP A 85 33.96 6.30 -21.41
C TRP A 85 32.83 7.24 -20.97
N LYS A 86 32.83 8.48 -21.42
CA LYS A 86 31.73 9.43 -21.17
C LYS A 86 30.41 8.92 -21.77
N ASP A 87 30.42 8.48 -23.02
CA ASP A 87 29.22 7.92 -23.66
C ASP A 87 28.78 6.60 -23.01
N TRP A 88 29.76 5.77 -22.64
CA TRP A 88 29.49 4.51 -21.94
C TRP A 88 28.89 4.73 -20.55
N ASP A 89 29.43 5.66 -19.75
CA ASP A 89 28.89 6.01 -18.44
C ASP A 89 27.45 6.53 -18.54
N ALA A 90 27.19 7.41 -19.50
CA ALA A 90 25.85 7.91 -19.74
C ALA A 90 24.84 6.79 -20.08
N LYS A 91 25.27 5.83 -20.91
CA LYS A 91 24.44 4.65 -21.26
C LYS A 91 24.22 3.73 -20.05
N GLU A 92 25.24 3.53 -19.25
CA GLU A 92 25.16 2.68 -18.05
C GLU A 92 24.26 3.31 -16.97
N GLU A 93 24.36 4.63 -16.77
CA GLU A 93 23.46 5.36 -15.88
C GLU A 93 22.01 5.30 -16.36
N ALA A 94 21.78 5.50 -17.65
CA ALA A 94 20.46 5.36 -18.24
C ALA A 94 19.89 3.93 -18.07
N ARG A 95 20.73 2.90 -18.24
CA ARG A 95 20.33 1.50 -18.00
C ARG A 95 19.95 1.26 -16.55
N LYS A 96 20.81 1.70 -15.60
CA LYS A 96 20.53 1.56 -14.16
C LYS A 96 19.25 2.31 -13.74
N ALA A 97 19.05 3.52 -14.28
CA ALA A 97 17.84 4.28 -14.03
C ALA A 97 16.58 3.57 -14.56
N ALA A 98 16.67 2.97 -15.76
CA ALA A 98 15.57 2.20 -16.33
C ALA A 98 15.25 0.93 -15.53
N GLU A 99 16.28 0.19 -15.11
CA GLU A 99 16.14 -1.00 -14.26
C GLU A 99 15.54 -0.64 -12.88
N ALA A 100 16.01 0.43 -12.26
CA ALA A 100 15.47 0.93 -10.98
C ALA A 100 13.99 1.33 -11.11
N LYS A 101 13.62 2.02 -12.21
CA LYS A 101 12.24 2.41 -12.49
C LYS A 101 11.34 1.18 -12.72
N GLN A 102 11.84 0.18 -13.44
CA GLN A 102 11.09 -1.05 -13.67
C GLN A 102 10.88 -1.81 -12.36
N LYS A 103 11.93 -1.98 -11.55
CA LYS A 103 11.85 -2.63 -10.25
C LYS A 103 10.86 -1.92 -9.30
N ALA A 104 10.91 -0.59 -9.23
CA ALA A 104 9.96 0.19 -8.45
C ALA A 104 8.51 -0.03 -8.89
N ARG A 105 8.26 -0.11 -10.21
CA ARG A 105 6.93 -0.40 -10.77
C ARG A 105 6.46 -1.81 -10.43
N GLU A 106 7.36 -2.80 -10.47
CA GLU A 106 7.04 -4.18 -10.10
C GLU A 106 6.70 -4.30 -8.61
N GLU A 107 7.47 -3.64 -7.74
CA GLU A 107 7.20 -3.57 -6.30
C GLU A 107 5.86 -2.88 -5.99
N GLU A 108 5.55 -1.78 -6.67
CA GLU A 108 4.27 -1.08 -6.55
C GLU A 108 3.10 -1.98 -6.97
N MET A 109 3.24 -2.67 -8.10
CA MET A 109 2.22 -3.60 -8.59
C MET A 109 2.03 -4.78 -7.63
N GLN A 110 3.10 -5.30 -7.04
CA GLN A 110 3.02 -6.38 -6.06
C GLN A 110 2.33 -5.92 -4.77
N ARG A 111 2.62 -4.71 -4.29
CA ARG A 111 1.92 -4.11 -3.14
C ARG A 111 0.43 -3.95 -3.42
N PHE A 112 0.08 -3.42 -4.60
CA PHE A 112 -1.31 -3.29 -5.01
C PHE A 112 -2.05 -4.64 -5.03
N ARG A 113 -1.47 -5.67 -5.64
CA ARG A 113 -2.05 -7.02 -5.66
C ARG A 113 -2.27 -7.57 -4.25
N SER A 114 -1.27 -7.46 -3.38
CA SER A 114 -1.37 -7.91 -2.00
C SER A 114 -2.48 -7.18 -1.22
N MET A 115 -2.62 -5.87 -1.41
CA MET A 115 -3.71 -5.11 -0.78
C MET A 115 -5.09 -5.51 -1.33
N MET A 116 -5.21 -5.73 -2.64
CA MET A 116 -6.47 -6.20 -3.25
C MET A 116 -6.87 -7.59 -2.74
N GLU A 117 -5.93 -8.53 -2.63
CA GLU A 117 -6.19 -9.87 -2.08
C GLU A 117 -6.64 -9.80 -0.61
N ARG A 118 -5.98 -8.98 0.20
CA ARG A 118 -6.34 -8.78 1.62
C ARG A 118 -7.64 -8.02 1.82
N SER A 119 -8.07 -7.25 0.83
CA SER A 119 -9.30 -6.44 0.94
C SER A 119 -10.57 -7.27 1.09
N GLY A 120 -10.56 -8.54 0.75
CA GLY A 120 -11.75 -9.40 0.72
C GLY A 120 -12.75 -9.02 -0.38
N MET A 121 -12.42 -8.07 -1.24
CA MET A 121 -13.27 -7.59 -2.32
C MET A 121 -13.44 -8.66 -3.40
N LYS A 122 -14.68 -9.07 -3.66
CA LYS A 122 -15.00 -10.05 -4.71
C LYS A 122 -14.65 -9.50 -6.11
N ALA A 123 -14.21 -10.38 -7.01
CA ALA A 123 -13.72 -10.02 -8.36
C ALA A 123 -14.64 -9.07 -9.14
N ARG A 124 -15.97 -9.23 -9.00
CA ARG A 124 -16.96 -8.36 -9.64
C ARG A 124 -16.82 -6.88 -9.24
N PHE A 125 -16.33 -6.58 -8.03
CA PHE A 125 -16.23 -5.22 -7.49
C PHE A 125 -14.83 -4.62 -7.65
N GLN A 126 -13.82 -5.44 -7.94
CA GLN A 126 -12.44 -4.98 -8.19
C GLN A 126 -12.34 -4.01 -9.38
N ASN A 127 -13.27 -4.08 -10.33
CA ASN A 127 -13.35 -3.18 -11.50
C ASN A 127 -14.35 -2.02 -11.32
N ARG A 128 -14.97 -1.85 -10.14
CA ARG A 128 -15.87 -0.72 -9.87
C ARG A 128 -15.05 0.51 -9.54
N ARG A 129 -15.16 1.51 -10.42
CA ARG A 129 -14.43 2.76 -10.31
C ARG A 129 -15.40 3.93 -10.41
N PHE A 130 -14.97 5.12 -10.01
CA PHE A 130 -15.76 6.34 -10.14
C PHE A 130 -16.09 6.63 -11.60
N GLU A 131 -15.16 6.39 -12.53
CA GLU A 131 -15.30 6.66 -13.96
C GLU A 131 -16.43 5.84 -14.63
N ASN A 132 -16.75 4.67 -14.08
CA ASN A 132 -17.81 3.82 -14.63
C ASN A 132 -19.12 3.88 -13.82
N PHE A 133 -19.26 4.85 -12.92
CA PHE A 133 -20.52 5.13 -12.24
C PHE A 133 -21.39 6.09 -13.06
N VAL A 134 -22.63 5.69 -13.34
CA VAL A 134 -23.55 6.48 -14.17
C VAL A 134 -24.18 7.61 -13.36
N GLN A 135 -24.08 8.85 -13.88
CA GLN A 135 -24.50 10.09 -13.23
C GLN A 135 -25.64 10.80 -13.99
N ASP A 136 -26.61 10.05 -14.51
CA ASP A 136 -27.70 10.55 -15.35
C ASP A 136 -28.75 11.36 -14.59
N THR A 137 -28.90 11.18 -13.28
CA THR A 137 -29.85 11.92 -12.41
C THR A 137 -29.13 12.83 -11.42
N GLN A 138 -29.86 13.82 -10.87
CA GLN A 138 -29.32 14.71 -9.84
C GLN A 138 -28.89 13.93 -8.58
N GLY A 139 -29.69 12.99 -8.11
CA GLY A 139 -29.38 12.18 -6.93
C GLY A 139 -28.12 11.36 -7.12
N ARG A 140 -27.95 10.73 -8.31
CA ARG A 140 -26.71 9.99 -8.65
C ARG A 140 -25.48 10.88 -8.68
N ARG A 141 -25.58 12.09 -9.25
CA ARG A 141 -24.49 13.07 -9.24
C ARG A 141 -24.12 13.52 -7.83
N GLN A 142 -25.12 13.74 -6.96
CA GLN A 142 -24.86 14.11 -5.57
C GLN A 142 -24.17 12.99 -4.79
N ALA A 143 -24.66 11.75 -4.90
CA ALA A 143 -24.03 10.59 -4.26
C ALA A 143 -22.60 10.36 -4.77
N TYR A 144 -22.38 10.46 -6.08
CA TYR A 144 -21.05 10.41 -6.67
C TYR A 144 -20.12 11.47 -6.09
N THR A 145 -20.57 12.73 -6.07
CA THR A 145 -19.78 13.87 -5.57
C THR A 145 -19.40 13.69 -4.10
N GLN A 146 -20.34 13.22 -3.26
CA GLN A 146 -20.06 12.95 -1.85
C GLN A 146 -19.08 11.80 -1.68
N ALA A 147 -19.26 10.68 -2.39
CA ALA A 147 -18.37 9.54 -2.35
C ALA A 147 -16.95 9.87 -2.87
N LYS A 148 -16.88 10.65 -3.95
CA LYS A 148 -15.59 11.09 -4.52
C LYS A 148 -14.88 12.06 -3.57
N LYS A 149 -15.60 13.05 -3.02
CA LYS A 149 -15.04 13.97 -2.01
C LYS A 149 -14.55 13.22 -0.77
N TYR A 150 -15.23 12.16 -0.35
CA TYR A 150 -14.80 11.31 0.75
C TYR A 150 -13.45 10.65 0.43
N ALA A 151 -13.33 9.99 -0.72
CA ALA A 151 -12.08 9.35 -1.14
C ALA A 151 -10.93 10.36 -1.25
N ASP A 152 -11.15 11.52 -1.90
CA ASP A 152 -10.12 12.54 -2.11
C ASP A 152 -9.64 13.21 -0.80
N ASN A 153 -10.47 13.21 0.25
CA ASN A 153 -10.10 13.79 1.56
C ASN A 153 -9.79 12.73 2.63
N PHE A 154 -9.65 11.47 2.25
CA PHE A 154 -9.57 10.36 3.19
C PHE A 154 -8.44 10.50 4.22
N GLN A 155 -7.30 11.05 3.85
CA GLN A 155 -6.17 11.24 4.77
C GLN A 155 -6.53 12.16 5.96
N ARG A 156 -7.41 13.14 5.76
CA ARG A 156 -7.91 14.06 6.81
C ARG A 156 -8.96 13.43 7.71
N MET A 157 -9.49 12.27 7.32
CA MET A 157 -10.50 11.49 8.06
C MET A 157 -9.87 10.41 8.93
N ARG A 158 -8.56 10.22 8.85
CA ARG A 158 -7.84 9.21 9.63
C ARG A 158 -7.31 9.79 10.93
N PRO A 159 -7.36 9.00 12.02
CA PRO A 159 -6.66 9.37 13.24
C PRO A 159 -5.14 9.31 13.01
N VAL A 160 -4.40 10.12 13.73
CA VAL A 160 -2.94 10.08 13.75
C VAL A 160 -2.47 9.45 15.06
N LYS A 161 -1.72 8.36 14.97
CA LYS A 161 -1.07 7.74 16.12
C LYS A 161 0.38 8.24 16.20
N ASN A 162 0.80 8.75 17.36
CA ASN A 162 2.19 9.11 17.60
C ASN A 162 3.00 7.90 18.13
N ASP A 163 4.33 8.06 18.29
CA ASP A 163 5.26 7.02 18.77
C ASP A 163 4.93 6.48 20.16
N ARG A 164 4.10 7.18 20.95
CA ARG A 164 3.64 6.79 22.28
C ARG A 164 2.23 6.18 22.27
N ASN A 165 1.73 5.75 21.11
CA ASN A 165 0.37 5.24 20.91
C ASN A 165 -0.76 6.22 21.29
N HIS A 166 -0.48 7.50 21.46
CA HIS A 166 -1.52 8.49 21.65
C HIS A 166 -2.24 8.72 20.31
N VAL A 167 -3.56 8.59 20.32
CA VAL A 167 -4.42 8.78 19.15
C VAL A 167 -4.90 10.22 19.14
N THR A 168 -4.56 10.95 18.07
CA THR A 168 -5.14 12.27 17.80
C THR A 168 -6.35 12.10 16.90
N PRO A 169 -7.52 12.67 17.25
CA PRO A 169 -8.71 12.62 16.42
C PRO A 169 -8.45 13.16 15.01
N PRO A 170 -9.23 12.70 14.00
CA PRO A 170 -9.13 13.21 12.65
C PRO A 170 -9.59 14.67 12.56
N GLU A 171 -9.12 15.40 11.52
CA GLU A 171 -9.59 16.76 11.25
C GLU A 171 -11.09 16.82 10.91
N ILE A 172 -11.64 15.74 10.36
CA ILE A 172 -13.03 15.59 9.98
C ILE A 172 -13.66 14.54 10.89
N GLU A 173 -14.45 14.99 11.87
CA GLU A 173 -15.06 14.12 12.89
C GLU A 173 -16.03 13.08 12.31
N ARG A 174 -16.88 13.50 11.34
CA ARG A 174 -17.77 12.58 10.62
C ARG A 174 -17.00 11.90 9.49
N ASN A 175 -16.19 10.93 9.87
CA ASN A 175 -15.21 10.27 9.00
C ASN A 175 -15.70 8.96 8.35
N GLY A 176 -16.95 8.60 8.52
CA GLY A 176 -17.60 7.45 7.89
C GLY A 176 -18.67 7.84 6.87
N LEU A 177 -19.17 6.85 6.11
CA LEU A 177 -20.33 6.99 5.22
C LEU A 177 -21.38 5.93 5.53
N PHE A 178 -22.66 6.36 5.57
CA PHE A 178 -23.81 5.48 5.68
C PHE A 178 -24.65 5.61 4.39
N MET A 179 -24.52 4.62 3.50
CA MET A 179 -25.20 4.61 2.20
C MET A 179 -26.47 3.76 2.27
N ALA A 180 -27.62 4.40 2.28
CA ALA A 180 -28.94 3.74 2.34
C ALA A 180 -29.71 3.89 1.04
N GLY A 181 -30.54 2.91 0.69
CA GLY A 181 -31.45 3.00 -0.48
C GLY A 181 -31.79 1.65 -1.09
N GLY A 182 -32.68 1.64 -2.07
CA GLY A 182 -33.19 0.43 -2.72
C GLY A 182 -32.12 -0.44 -3.42
N TYR A 183 -32.54 -1.62 -3.83
CA TYR A 183 -31.67 -2.53 -4.60
C TYR A 183 -31.26 -1.92 -5.95
N GLY A 184 -30.02 -2.12 -6.36
CA GLY A 184 -29.53 -1.68 -7.68
C GLY A 184 -29.30 -0.18 -7.83
N THR A 185 -29.32 0.60 -6.75
CA THR A 185 -29.05 2.05 -6.78
C THR A 185 -27.57 2.40 -6.89
N GLY A 186 -26.67 1.45 -6.68
CA GLY A 186 -25.21 1.65 -6.85
C GLY A 186 -24.42 1.86 -5.55
N LYS A 187 -25.00 1.57 -4.38
CA LYS A 187 -24.31 1.66 -3.07
C LYS A 187 -22.99 0.91 -3.05
N THR A 188 -23.05 -0.40 -3.31
CA THR A 188 -21.85 -1.26 -3.39
C THR A 188 -20.86 -0.79 -4.47
N HIS A 189 -21.35 -0.20 -5.57
CA HIS A 189 -20.49 0.37 -6.61
C HIS A 189 -19.66 1.54 -6.07
N LEU A 190 -20.31 2.52 -5.43
CA LEU A 190 -19.58 3.67 -4.88
C LEU A 190 -18.68 3.28 -3.72
N ALA A 191 -19.11 2.38 -2.83
CA ALA A 191 -18.26 1.85 -1.77
C ALA A 191 -17.00 1.15 -2.32
N ALA A 192 -17.18 0.30 -3.35
CA ALA A 192 -16.05 -0.36 -4.03
C ALA A 192 -15.17 0.63 -4.81
N ALA A 193 -15.73 1.68 -5.41
CA ALA A 193 -14.96 2.72 -6.10
C ALA A 193 -14.05 3.48 -5.12
N ILE A 194 -14.56 3.82 -3.92
CA ILE A 194 -13.75 4.41 -2.85
C ILE A 194 -12.60 3.47 -2.48
N ALA A 195 -12.90 2.19 -2.18
CA ALA A 195 -11.87 1.23 -1.81
C ALA A 195 -10.80 1.07 -2.90
N ASN A 196 -11.22 0.93 -4.17
CA ASN A 196 -10.31 0.78 -5.30
C ASN A 196 -9.38 2.00 -5.47
N GLN A 197 -9.92 3.23 -5.31
CA GLN A 197 -9.10 4.44 -5.35
C GLN A 197 -8.08 4.43 -4.20
N LEU A 198 -8.51 4.22 -2.96
CA LEU A 198 -7.63 4.25 -1.79
C LEU A 198 -6.56 3.15 -1.82
N ILE A 199 -6.92 1.95 -2.28
CA ILE A 199 -5.95 0.86 -2.48
C ILE A 199 -4.91 1.25 -3.54
N SER A 200 -5.32 1.92 -4.63
CA SER A 200 -4.39 2.40 -5.64
C SER A 200 -3.45 3.50 -5.13
N GLU A 201 -3.88 4.24 -4.09
CA GLU A 201 -3.10 5.25 -3.38
C GLU A 201 -2.27 4.66 -2.21
N GLY A 202 -2.25 3.33 -2.05
CA GLY A 202 -1.46 2.62 -1.03
C GLY A 202 -2.13 2.56 0.35
N THR A 203 -3.44 2.84 0.46
CA THR A 203 -4.19 2.72 1.71
C THR A 203 -4.84 1.34 1.82
N ALA A 204 -4.61 0.63 2.91
CA ALA A 204 -5.25 -0.66 3.15
C ALA A 204 -6.75 -0.49 3.43
N CYS A 205 -7.57 -1.30 2.77
CA CYS A 205 -9.02 -1.33 2.94
C CYS A 205 -9.49 -2.78 3.08
N ILE A 206 -10.51 -3.00 3.90
CA ILE A 206 -11.29 -4.25 3.90
C ILE A 206 -12.69 -3.91 3.40
N CYS A 207 -13.18 -4.66 2.41
CA CYS A 207 -14.48 -4.47 1.79
C CYS A 207 -15.19 -5.84 1.66
N MET A 208 -16.10 -6.11 2.55
CA MET A 208 -16.78 -7.41 2.68
C MET A 208 -18.27 -7.21 2.94
N THR A 209 -19.08 -8.21 2.59
CA THR A 209 -20.45 -8.26 3.09
C THR A 209 -20.46 -8.60 4.59
N MET A 210 -21.53 -8.23 5.29
CA MET A 210 -21.70 -8.64 6.70
C MET A 210 -21.59 -10.16 6.86
N ILE A 211 -22.13 -10.93 5.93
CA ILE A 211 -22.08 -12.40 5.88
C ILE A 211 -20.63 -12.88 5.85
N ASP A 212 -19.88 -12.46 4.82
CA ASP A 212 -18.50 -12.90 4.62
C ASP A 212 -17.61 -12.52 5.85
N LEU A 213 -17.88 -11.36 6.46
CA LEU A 213 -17.17 -10.90 7.66
C LEU A 213 -17.42 -11.83 8.87
N LEU A 214 -18.70 -12.13 9.13
CA LEU A 214 -19.09 -13.02 10.24
C LEU A 214 -18.63 -14.47 10.01
N ASP A 215 -18.72 -14.96 8.78
CA ASP A 215 -18.26 -16.30 8.45
C ASP A 215 -16.74 -16.46 8.64
N ARG A 216 -15.96 -15.43 8.28
CA ARG A 216 -14.51 -15.44 8.53
C ARG A 216 -14.16 -15.48 10.02
N ILE A 217 -14.96 -14.83 10.89
CA ILE A 217 -14.82 -14.96 12.34
C ILE A 217 -15.20 -16.37 12.79
N ARG A 218 -16.29 -16.95 12.26
CA ARG A 218 -16.71 -18.33 12.61
C ARG A 218 -15.69 -19.40 12.20
N GLU A 219 -14.97 -19.20 11.11
CA GLU A 219 -13.93 -20.11 10.65
C GLU A 219 -12.82 -20.30 11.68
N THR A 220 -12.51 -19.28 12.49
CA THR A 220 -11.50 -19.39 13.56
C THR A 220 -11.88 -20.42 14.62
N TYR A 221 -13.17 -20.66 14.85
CA TYR A 221 -13.64 -21.66 15.82
C TYR A 221 -13.53 -23.12 15.32
N LYS A 222 -13.47 -23.31 13.99
CA LYS A 222 -13.43 -24.67 13.38
C LYS A 222 -12.00 -25.17 13.23
N ALA A 223 -11.03 -24.29 13.20
CA ALA A 223 -9.62 -24.62 12.94
C ALA A 223 -8.88 -24.91 14.24
N ALA A 224 -9.18 -26.05 14.87
CA ALA A 224 -8.41 -26.53 16.02
C ALA A 224 -6.94 -26.68 15.62
N GLY A 225 -6.06 -25.79 16.13
CA GLY A 225 -4.63 -25.78 15.84
C GLY A 225 -4.16 -24.81 14.76
N SER A 226 -5.01 -23.89 14.28
CA SER A 226 -4.53 -22.77 13.44
C SER A 226 -3.95 -21.65 14.31
N ASP A 227 -2.85 -21.02 13.84
CA ASP A 227 -2.23 -19.84 14.48
C ASP A 227 -3.09 -18.56 14.38
N VAL A 228 -4.27 -18.66 13.74
CA VAL A 228 -5.18 -17.54 13.53
C VAL A 228 -6.36 -17.67 14.50
N ASP A 229 -6.32 -16.89 15.58
CA ASP A 229 -7.40 -16.82 16.56
C ASP A 229 -8.43 -15.73 16.21
N GLU A 230 -9.54 -15.74 16.94
CA GLU A 230 -10.60 -14.73 16.78
C GLU A 230 -10.08 -13.31 17.03
N ALA A 231 -9.24 -13.12 18.04
CA ALA A 231 -8.70 -11.82 18.41
C ALA A 231 -7.88 -11.21 17.26
N TYR A 232 -7.10 -12.04 16.56
CA TYR A 232 -6.36 -11.62 15.38
C TYR A 232 -7.30 -11.16 14.25
N ILE A 233 -8.36 -11.90 13.95
CA ILE A 233 -9.32 -11.50 12.89
C ILE A 233 -10.07 -10.22 13.28
N LEU A 234 -10.49 -10.10 14.53
CA LEU A 234 -11.15 -8.89 15.03
C LEU A 234 -10.22 -7.67 14.93
N SER A 235 -8.95 -7.80 15.36
CA SER A 235 -7.99 -6.70 15.27
C SER A 235 -7.78 -6.23 13.81
N GLN A 236 -7.84 -7.13 12.82
CA GLN A 236 -7.77 -6.75 11.40
C GLN A 236 -8.94 -5.83 11.01
N TYR A 237 -10.16 -6.09 11.50
CA TYR A 237 -11.32 -5.25 11.22
C TYR A 237 -11.33 -3.95 12.03
N GLU A 238 -10.79 -3.99 13.24
CA GLU A 238 -10.69 -2.82 14.13
C GLU A 238 -9.64 -1.81 13.66
N ASP A 239 -8.48 -2.30 13.20
CA ASP A 239 -7.30 -1.47 12.91
C ASP A 239 -7.13 -1.08 11.43
N VAL A 240 -7.83 -1.74 10.49
CA VAL A 240 -7.69 -1.38 9.07
C VAL A 240 -8.08 0.09 8.84
N PRO A 241 -7.29 0.87 8.06
CA PRO A 241 -7.58 2.27 7.80
C PRO A 241 -8.99 2.54 7.32
N LEU A 242 -9.55 1.71 6.43
CA LEU A 242 -10.94 1.77 6.00
C LEU A 242 -11.59 0.38 6.06
N LEU A 243 -12.68 0.28 6.82
CA LEU A 243 -13.57 -0.88 6.79
C LEU A 243 -14.85 -0.53 6.05
N ILE A 244 -15.23 -1.37 5.09
CA ILE A 244 -16.49 -1.30 4.37
C ILE A 244 -17.29 -2.56 4.67
N ILE A 245 -18.43 -2.42 5.33
CA ILE A 245 -19.40 -3.50 5.55
C ILE A 245 -20.54 -3.31 4.57
N ASP A 246 -20.57 -4.14 3.53
CA ASP A 246 -21.57 -4.07 2.47
C ASP A 246 -22.82 -4.87 2.84
N ASP A 247 -23.97 -4.33 2.48
CA ASP A 247 -25.30 -4.97 2.60
C ASP A 247 -25.68 -5.42 4.02
N ILE A 248 -25.42 -4.55 5.01
CA ILE A 248 -25.79 -4.83 6.42
C ILE A 248 -27.32 -4.92 6.58
N GLY A 249 -27.78 -5.89 7.36
CA GLY A 249 -29.21 -6.16 7.61
C GLY A 249 -29.87 -7.07 6.58
N SER A 250 -29.12 -7.63 5.62
CA SER A 250 -29.63 -8.59 4.63
C SER A 250 -29.80 -10.01 5.17
N GLU A 251 -29.18 -10.33 6.30
CA GLU A 251 -29.22 -11.65 6.93
C GLU A 251 -30.24 -11.76 8.05
N GLN A 252 -30.57 -13.02 8.41
CA GLN A 252 -31.24 -13.30 9.68
C GLN A 252 -30.29 -12.99 10.85
N PRO A 253 -30.65 -12.08 11.75
CA PRO A 253 -29.78 -11.67 12.84
C PRO A 253 -29.70 -12.76 13.91
N THR A 254 -28.47 -13.08 14.32
CA THR A 254 -28.22 -13.90 15.50
C THR A 254 -27.64 -13.01 16.61
N GLU A 255 -27.88 -13.33 17.88
CA GLU A 255 -27.32 -12.59 19.02
C GLU A 255 -25.79 -12.47 18.92
N TRP A 256 -25.14 -13.58 18.55
CA TRP A 256 -23.69 -13.63 18.34
C TRP A 256 -23.26 -12.67 17.21
N GLY A 257 -23.91 -12.74 16.05
CA GLY A 257 -23.52 -11.93 14.89
C GLY A 257 -23.70 -10.43 15.16
N VAL A 258 -24.84 -10.04 15.73
CA VAL A 258 -25.12 -8.63 16.08
C VAL A 258 -24.15 -8.13 17.17
N SER A 259 -23.81 -8.96 18.14
CA SER A 259 -22.81 -8.63 19.17
C SER A 259 -21.41 -8.43 18.55
N LYS A 260 -20.98 -9.25 17.58
CA LYS A 260 -19.70 -9.07 16.90
C LYS A 260 -19.65 -7.80 16.04
N ILE A 261 -20.71 -7.53 15.30
CA ILE A 261 -20.82 -6.27 14.51
C ILE A 261 -20.76 -5.05 15.43
N PHE A 262 -21.51 -5.07 16.57
CA PHE A 262 -21.44 -4.00 17.55
C PHE A 262 -20.02 -3.84 18.10
N ALA A 263 -19.33 -4.93 18.47
CA ALA A 263 -17.98 -4.86 19.01
C ALA A 263 -17.01 -4.19 18.01
N ILE A 264 -17.04 -4.60 16.74
CA ILE A 264 -16.19 -4.03 15.68
C ILE A 264 -16.49 -2.53 15.50
N ILE A 265 -17.77 -2.18 15.35
CA ILE A 265 -18.17 -0.77 15.14
C ILE A 265 -17.83 0.09 16.34
N ASN A 266 -18.01 -0.41 17.58
CA ASN A 266 -17.68 0.32 18.80
C ASN A 266 -16.15 0.52 18.96
N ALA A 267 -15.33 -0.50 18.69
CA ALA A 267 -13.87 -0.36 18.71
C ALA A 267 -13.38 0.68 17.68
N ARG A 268 -13.96 0.67 16.47
CA ARG A 268 -13.64 1.65 15.44
C ARG A 268 -14.12 3.06 15.79
N TYR A 269 -15.29 3.18 16.41
CA TYR A 269 -15.80 4.43 16.96
C TYR A 269 -14.82 5.02 18.00
N GLU A 270 -14.42 4.23 18.98
CA GLU A 270 -13.48 4.64 20.03
C GLU A 270 -12.09 4.99 19.47
N GLY A 271 -11.66 4.30 18.41
CA GLY A 271 -10.39 4.53 17.71
C GLY A 271 -10.45 5.61 16.62
N TYR A 272 -11.58 6.29 16.43
CA TYR A 272 -11.82 7.24 15.33
C TYR A 272 -11.55 6.63 13.93
N MET A 273 -11.77 5.33 13.76
CA MET A 273 -11.46 4.62 12.51
C MET A 273 -12.56 4.76 11.47
N PRO A 274 -12.25 5.25 10.24
CA PRO A 274 -13.23 5.45 9.17
C PRO A 274 -13.98 4.17 8.78
N THR A 275 -15.31 4.22 8.75
CA THR A 275 -16.16 3.08 8.42
C THR A 275 -17.22 3.44 7.38
N ILE A 276 -17.39 2.61 6.36
CA ILE A 276 -18.46 2.74 5.37
C ILE A 276 -19.45 1.59 5.54
N ILE A 277 -20.72 1.93 5.62
CA ILE A 277 -21.81 0.97 5.67
C ILE A 277 -22.69 1.14 4.45
N THR A 278 -23.08 0.05 3.82
CA THR A 278 -24.17 0.06 2.84
C THR A 278 -25.34 -0.80 3.32
N THR A 279 -26.54 -0.34 3.08
CA THR A 279 -27.76 -1.05 3.49
C THR A 279 -28.93 -0.75 2.55
N ASN A 280 -29.88 -1.66 2.48
CA ASN A 280 -31.12 -1.45 1.75
C ASN A 280 -32.23 -0.84 2.63
N TYR A 281 -31.93 -0.60 3.90
CA TYR A 281 -32.91 -0.22 4.93
C TYR A 281 -32.63 1.20 5.45
N SER A 282 -33.72 1.89 5.87
CA SER A 282 -33.56 3.10 6.68
C SER A 282 -33.01 2.76 8.08
N GLY A 283 -32.57 3.75 8.83
CA GLY A 283 -32.00 3.52 10.17
C GLY A 283 -32.93 2.72 11.10
N PRO A 284 -34.23 3.11 11.26
CA PRO A 284 -35.18 2.35 12.09
C PRO A 284 -35.40 0.92 11.56
N GLU A 285 -35.56 0.75 10.24
CA GLU A 285 -35.70 -0.58 9.63
C GLU A 285 -34.47 -1.44 9.83
N LEU A 286 -33.25 -0.85 9.79
CA LEU A 286 -32.01 -1.56 10.04
C LEU A 286 -31.95 -2.09 11.47
N VAL A 287 -32.36 -1.31 12.48
CA VAL A 287 -32.46 -1.78 13.87
C VAL A 287 -33.39 -2.99 13.95
N GLN A 288 -34.57 -2.89 13.36
CA GLN A 288 -35.52 -4.01 13.33
C GLN A 288 -34.92 -5.25 12.65
N ARG A 289 -34.23 -5.06 11.53
CA ARG A 289 -33.58 -6.15 10.77
C ARG A 289 -32.41 -6.78 11.51
N MET A 290 -31.72 -6.02 12.35
CA MET A 290 -30.61 -6.51 13.18
C MET A 290 -31.07 -6.98 14.57
N THR A 291 -32.35 -6.91 14.89
CA THR A 291 -32.87 -7.42 16.16
C THR A 291 -33.06 -8.94 16.06
N PRO A 292 -32.38 -9.75 16.92
CA PRO A 292 -32.55 -11.21 16.93
C PRO A 292 -33.98 -11.64 17.31
N GLU A 293 -34.28 -12.93 17.12
CA GLU A 293 -35.57 -13.52 17.49
C GLU A 293 -35.91 -13.38 18.98
N SER A 294 -34.90 -13.27 19.85
CA SER A 294 -35.07 -12.96 21.26
C SER A 294 -35.71 -11.60 21.54
N GLY A 295 -35.75 -10.72 20.53
CA GLY A 295 -36.26 -9.37 20.64
C GLY A 295 -35.31 -8.35 21.28
N ASP A 296 -34.04 -8.74 21.58
CA ASP A 296 -33.04 -7.83 22.15
C ASP A 296 -32.44 -6.91 21.08
N SER A 297 -32.93 -5.68 20.99
CA SER A 297 -32.49 -4.65 20.04
C SER A 297 -31.26 -3.84 20.49
N ARG A 298 -30.81 -3.98 21.74
CA ARG A 298 -29.80 -3.09 22.35
C ARG A 298 -28.51 -2.95 21.54
N ASN A 299 -27.96 -4.04 21.02
CA ASN A 299 -26.75 -3.99 20.22
C ASN A 299 -26.99 -3.37 18.84
N ALA A 300 -28.15 -3.61 18.24
CA ALA A 300 -28.53 -2.99 16.97
C ALA A 300 -28.73 -1.47 17.12
N GLU A 301 -29.41 -1.04 18.17
CA GLU A 301 -29.61 0.38 18.51
C GLU A 301 -28.30 1.11 18.77
N LYS A 302 -27.42 0.53 19.60
CA LYS A 302 -26.09 1.07 19.87
C LYS A 302 -25.22 1.16 18.61
N THR A 303 -25.29 0.14 17.74
CA THR A 303 -24.58 0.16 16.45
C THR A 303 -25.05 1.34 15.60
N LEU A 304 -26.36 1.51 15.45
CA LEU A 304 -26.92 2.63 14.67
C LEU A 304 -26.56 3.99 15.29
N ASP A 305 -26.55 4.11 16.61
CA ASP A 305 -26.18 5.33 17.33
C ASP A 305 -24.74 5.76 17.01
N ARG A 306 -23.77 4.84 17.09
CA ARG A 306 -22.38 5.09 16.69
C ARG A 306 -22.26 5.51 15.23
N LEU A 307 -23.00 4.83 14.34
CA LEU A 307 -22.98 5.14 12.90
C LEU A 307 -23.60 6.53 12.60
N LYS A 308 -24.64 6.95 13.32
CA LYS A 308 -25.23 8.29 13.18
C LYS A 308 -24.27 9.40 13.60
N GLU A 309 -23.48 9.16 14.63
CA GLU A 309 -22.48 10.14 15.12
C GLU A 309 -21.32 10.27 14.13
N THR A 310 -20.77 9.15 13.64
CA THR A 310 -19.52 9.14 12.88
C THR A 310 -19.70 9.19 11.37
N CYS A 311 -20.87 8.85 10.83
CA CYS A 311 -21.09 8.75 9.39
C CYS A 311 -21.89 9.91 8.81
N VAL A 312 -21.54 10.29 7.58
CA VAL A 312 -22.38 11.14 6.73
C VAL A 312 -23.33 10.24 5.94
N GLY A 313 -24.64 10.54 5.99
CA GLY A 313 -25.66 9.79 5.27
C GLY A 313 -25.66 10.12 3.77
N ILE A 314 -25.80 9.10 2.95
CA ILE A 314 -26.05 9.21 1.49
C ILE A 314 -27.29 8.41 1.17
N ASP A 315 -28.40 9.12 0.93
CA ASP A 315 -29.66 8.49 0.55
C ASP A 315 -29.71 8.26 -0.96
N MET A 316 -29.87 6.99 -1.35
CA MET A 316 -29.83 6.54 -2.74
C MET A 316 -31.22 5.99 -3.15
N THR A 317 -32.22 6.88 -3.27
CA THR A 317 -33.65 6.56 -3.42
C THR A 317 -34.16 6.51 -4.87
N TRP A 318 -33.28 6.58 -5.87
CA TRP A 318 -33.67 6.47 -7.28
C TRP A 318 -33.89 5.03 -7.75
N GLU A 319 -34.43 4.88 -8.94
CA GLU A 319 -34.72 3.59 -9.54
C GLU A 319 -33.52 2.70 -9.76
N SER A 320 -33.74 1.39 -9.67
CA SER A 320 -32.71 0.37 -9.88
C SER A 320 -32.10 0.41 -11.29
N TRP A 321 -30.79 0.41 -11.38
CA TRP A 321 -30.10 0.23 -12.65
C TRP A 321 -30.25 -1.18 -13.26
N ARG A 322 -30.63 -2.19 -12.45
CA ARG A 322 -30.74 -3.59 -12.88
C ARG A 322 -31.99 -3.88 -13.68
N VAL A 323 -32.94 -2.93 -13.75
CA VAL A 323 -34.23 -3.08 -14.40
C VAL A 323 -34.26 -2.43 -15.79
N LYS A 324 -33.14 -1.92 -16.28
CA LYS A 324 -33.03 -1.38 -17.64
C LYS A 324 -32.43 -2.38 -18.59
#